data_9a55d7a4f95012afe693b53d74279dc0
#
_entry.id   9a55d7a4f95012afe693b53d74279dc0
#
_cell.length_a   1.000
_cell.length_b   1.000
_cell.length_c   1.000
_cell.angle_alpha   90.00
_cell.angle_beta   90.00
_cell.angle_gamma   90.00
#
_symmetry.space_group_name_H-M   'P 1'
#
loop_
_entity.id
_entity.type
_entity.pdbx_description
1 polymer ?
#
loop_
_entity_poly.entity_id
_entity_poly.type
_entity_poly.pdbx_seq_one_letter_code
_entity_poly.pdbx_strand_id
1 'polypeptide(L)'
;MAKVVFADLETTGFSRDDYIIEVAAVIYDEETQKIGKTFHEYIRPGKRIPPKVTEITGITEAQVKNARTEREVLIDFYELHVQQVEKIIGHNFKSFDWSFLRKKADRYKIFLKDYEIVDTLTLARRLSKEGKIEVPNHKQPTLANFYGIDYRAHSAIEDVKALIKIYEKMGLNTSVKAKRAHLGF
;
A
#
# COMPACT_ATOMS: atom_id res chain seq x y z
N MET A 1 3.89 17.51 -11.86
CA MET A 1 4.18 16.97 -10.50
C MET A 1 3.79 15.51 -10.50
N ALA A 2 4.76 14.62 -10.35
CA ALA A 2 4.53 13.16 -10.37
C ALA A 2 4.07 12.67 -8.98
N LYS A 3 2.82 12.99 -8.62
CA LYS A 3 2.21 12.48 -7.38
C LYS A 3 1.76 11.05 -7.58
N VAL A 4 2.07 10.21 -6.61
CA VAL A 4 1.64 8.82 -6.53
C VAL A 4 0.99 8.57 -5.16
N VAL A 5 0.22 7.49 -5.05
CA VAL A 5 -0.28 7.00 -3.76
C VAL A 5 0.42 5.71 -3.41
N PHE A 6 0.98 5.63 -2.21
CA PHE A 6 1.34 4.38 -1.57
C PHE A 6 0.17 3.91 -0.73
N ALA A 7 -0.21 2.66 -0.82
CA ALA A 7 -1.37 2.13 -0.10
C ALA A 7 -1.14 0.70 0.37
N ASP A 8 -1.82 0.36 1.47
CA ASP A 8 -1.84 -0.96 2.09
C ASP A 8 -3.17 -1.19 2.81
N LEU A 9 -3.61 -2.45 2.93
CA LEU A 9 -4.86 -2.86 3.54
C LEU A 9 -4.65 -3.97 4.54
N GLU A 10 -5.42 -3.94 5.65
CA GLU A 10 -5.65 -5.12 6.46
C GLU A 10 -7.09 -5.63 6.26
N THR A 11 -7.26 -6.95 6.24
CA THR A 11 -8.54 -7.58 5.90
C THR A 11 -8.91 -8.68 6.87
N THR A 12 -10.20 -9.06 6.92
CA THR A 12 -10.66 -10.18 7.75
C THR A 12 -10.28 -11.55 7.20
N GLY A 13 -9.59 -11.64 6.07
CA GLY A 13 -9.16 -12.87 5.43
C GLY A 13 -8.70 -12.65 3.99
N PHE A 14 -8.50 -13.73 3.25
CA PHE A 14 -7.91 -13.69 1.90
C PHE A 14 -8.92 -13.73 0.76
N SER A 15 -10.20 -14.00 1.06
CA SER A 15 -11.25 -13.98 0.06
C SER A 15 -11.62 -12.55 -0.28
N ARG A 16 -11.84 -12.27 -1.56
CA ARG A 16 -12.33 -10.95 -2.02
C ARG A 16 -13.72 -10.59 -1.46
N ASP A 17 -14.41 -11.54 -0.83
CA ASP A 17 -15.66 -11.34 -0.10
C ASP A 17 -15.44 -10.96 1.36
N ASP A 18 -14.22 -11.11 1.86
CA ASP A 18 -13.83 -10.63 3.17
C ASP A 18 -13.89 -9.09 3.26
N TYR A 19 -13.85 -8.58 4.47
CA TYR A 19 -13.95 -7.15 4.72
C TYR A 19 -12.57 -6.53 4.89
N ILE A 20 -12.41 -5.30 4.44
CA ILE A 20 -11.29 -4.45 4.79
C ILE A 20 -11.55 -3.95 6.22
N ILE A 21 -10.54 -4.00 7.09
CA ILE A 21 -10.61 -3.56 8.49
C ILE A 21 -9.67 -2.41 8.82
N GLU A 22 -8.68 -2.17 7.97
CA GLU A 22 -7.81 -1.00 8.00
C GLU A 22 -7.42 -0.63 6.58
N VAL A 23 -7.33 0.65 6.29
CA VAL A 23 -6.77 1.18 5.05
C VAL A 23 -5.82 2.32 5.37
N ALA A 24 -4.64 2.26 4.79
CA ALA A 24 -3.68 3.35 4.84
C ALA A 24 -3.24 3.76 3.46
N ALA A 25 -3.07 5.06 3.27
CA ALA A 25 -2.51 5.62 2.05
C ALA A 25 -1.73 6.90 2.32
N VAL A 26 -0.71 7.11 1.53
CA VAL A 26 0.13 8.31 1.59
C VAL A 26 0.33 8.83 0.18
N ILE A 27 -0.02 10.09 -0.06
CA ILE A 27 0.35 10.79 -1.28
C ILE A 27 1.83 11.14 -1.19
N TYR A 28 2.58 10.81 -2.22
CA TYR A 28 4.01 11.04 -2.30
C TYR A 28 4.36 11.74 -3.61
N ASP A 29 5.20 12.73 -3.54
CA ASP A 29 5.72 13.45 -4.69
C ASP A 29 7.09 12.87 -5.08
N GLU A 30 7.14 12.15 -6.21
CA GLU A 30 8.36 11.48 -6.69
C GLU A 30 9.47 12.45 -7.09
N GLU A 31 9.16 13.70 -7.45
CA GLU A 31 10.15 14.70 -7.86
C GLU A 31 10.84 15.34 -6.65
N THR A 32 10.06 15.69 -5.64
CA THR A 32 10.55 16.37 -4.44
C THR A 32 10.88 15.42 -3.30
N GLN A 33 10.49 14.15 -3.43
CA GLN A 33 10.60 13.11 -2.40
C GLN A 33 9.89 13.48 -1.09
N LYS A 34 8.77 14.20 -1.21
CA LYS A 34 8.02 14.66 -0.05
C LYS A 34 6.75 13.83 0.17
N ILE A 35 6.53 13.51 1.43
CA ILE A 35 5.28 12.95 1.92
C ILE A 35 4.22 14.06 1.94
N GLY A 36 3.09 13.79 1.32
CA GLY A 36 1.92 14.67 1.29
C GLY A 36 0.84 14.22 2.28
N LYS A 37 -0.42 14.29 1.82
CA LYS A 37 -1.57 13.87 2.64
C LYS A 37 -1.49 12.39 3.00
N THR A 38 -1.82 12.08 4.24
CA THR A 38 -1.97 10.71 4.75
C THR A 38 -3.44 10.42 4.98
N PHE A 39 -3.87 9.24 4.61
CA PHE A 39 -5.17 8.64 4.94
C PHE A 39 -4.91 7.41 5.80
N HIS A 40 -5.59 7.29 6.93
CA HIS A 40 -5.49 6.12 7.78
C HIS A 40 -6.78 5.97 8.56
N GLU A 41 -7.53 4.90 8.28
CA GLU A 41 -8.83 4.64 8.88
C GLU A 41 -8.97 3.16 9.24
N TYR A 42 -9.49 2.90 10.43
CA TYR A 42 -10.07 1.60 10.77
C TYR A 42 -11.48 1.51 10.21
N ILE A 43 -11.89 0.30 9.86
CA ILE A 43 -13.18 0.03 9.23
C ILE A 43 -13.94 -1.01 10.04
N ARG A 44 -15.21 -0.73 10.30
CA ARG A 44 -16.11 -1.70 10.93
C ARG A 44 -16.52 -2.77 9.93
N PRO A 45 -16.08 -4.03 10.11
CA PRO A 45 -16.48 -5.11 9.21
C PRO A 45 -17.92 -5.55 9.46
N GLY A 46 -18.55 -6.13 8.45
CA GLY A 46 -19.89 -6.73 8.55
C GLY A 46 -19.90 -8.13 9.18
N LYS A 47 -18.76 -8.61 9.68
CA LYS A 47 -18.59 -9.90 10.36
C LYS A 47 -17.52 -9.80 11.46
N ARG A 48 -17.43 -10.81 12.31
CA ARG A 48 -16.37 -10.90 13.31
C ARG A 48 -14.99 -11.01 12.67
N ILE A 49 -14.00 -10.38 13.31
CA ILE A 49 -12.60 -10.52 12.94
C ILE A 49 -12.12 -11.91 13.43
N PRO A 50 -11.61 -12.76 12.55
CA PRO A 50 -11.09 -14.05 12.97
C PRO A 50 -9.92 -13.88 13.96
N PRO A 51 -9.81 -14.70 15.04
CA PRO A 51 -8.73 -14.59 16.02
C PRO A 51 -7.33 -14.56 15.39
N LYS A 52 -7.13 -15.34 14.34
CA LYS A 52 -5.86 -15.38 13.61
C LYS A 52 -5.52 -14.05 12.94
N VAL A 53 -6.51 -13.31 12.47
CA VAL A 53 -6.30 -11.97 11.90
C VAL A 53 -5.89 -11.00 13.00
N THR A 54 -6.58 -11.03 14.14
CA THR A 54 -6.20 -10.20 15.31
C THR A 54 -4.78 -10.53 15.79
N GLU A 55 -4.38 -11.80 15.79
CA GLU A 55 -3.01 -12.22 16.15
C GLU A 55 -1.96 -11.61 15.19
N ILE A 56 -2.26 -11.55 13.90
CA ILE A 56 -1.35 -11.04 12.87
C ILE A 56 -1.31 -9.51 12.86
N THR A 57 -2.49 -8.86 12.79
CA THR A 57 -2.62 -7.42 12.57
C THR A 57 -2.64 -6.61 13.88
N GLY A 58 -2.96 -7.27 15.01
CA GLY A 58 -3.23 -6.60 16.27
C GLY A 58 -4.60 -5.90 16.33
N ILE A 59 -5.38 -5.90 15.24
CA ILE A 59 -6.67 -5.22 15.18
C ILE A 59 -7.72 -6.05 15.90
N THR A 60 -8.39 -5.43 16.87
CA THR A 60 -9.41 -6.07 17.70
C THR A 60 -10.81 -5.59 17.36
N GLU A 61 -11.83 -6.39 17.69
CA GLU A 61 -13.24 -5.99 17.61
C GLU A 61 -13.52 -4.66 18.30
N ALA A 62 -12.89 -4.41 19.45
CA ALA A 62 -13.07 -3.18 20.23
C ALA A 62 -12.62 -1.94 19.47
N GLN A 63 -11.50 -2.04 18.72
CA GLN A 63 -10.98 -0.92 17.93
C GLN A 63 -11.89 -0.55 16.76
N VAL A 64 -12.50 -1.54 16.12
CA VAL A 64 -13.34 -1.31 14.93
C VAL A 64 -14.83 -1.14 15.23
N LYS A 65 -15.27 -1.41 16.46
CA LYS A 65 -16.70 -1.39 16.86
C LYS A 65 -17.43 -0.10 16.48
N ASN A 66 -16.79 1.03 16.71
CA ASN A 66 -17.33 2.36 16.46
C ASN A 66 -16.75 3.03 15.21
N ALA A 67 -15.95 2.29 14.42
CA ALA A 67 -15.40 2.78 13.18
C ALA A 67 -16.51 2.96 12.12
N ARG A 68 -16.20 3.75 11.12
CA ARG A 68 -17.04 3.96 9.94
C ARG A 68 -17.22 2.68 9.15
N THR A 69 -18.26 2.62 8.34
CA THR A 69 -18.50 1.46 7.46
C THR A 69 -17.49 1.42 6.32
N GLU A 70 -17.29 0.22 5.76
CA GLU A 70 -16.38 0.01 4.60
C GLU A 70 -16.76 0.92 3.42
N ARG A 71 -18.06 1.11 3.17
CA ARG A 71 -18.53 1.98 2.08
C ARG A 71 -18.13 3.44 2.28
N GLU A 72 -18.37 3.99 3.47
CA GLU A 72 -18.07 5.39 3.80
C GLU A 72 -16.58 5.69 3.70
N VAL A 73 -15.75 4.81 4.26
CA VAL A 73 -14.30 4.99 4.24
C VAL A 73 -13.72 4.86 2.84
N LEU A 74 -14.22 3.89 2.05
CA LEU A 74 -13.71 3.71 0.69
C LEU A 74 -14.13 4.83 -0.26
N ILE A 75 -15.29 5.45 -0.09
CA ILE A 75 -15.66 6.65 -0.85
C ILE A 75 -14.63 7.75 -0.60
N ASP A 76 -14.36 8.08 0.66
CA ASP A 76 -13.38 9.12 1.02
C ASP A 76 -11.95 8.76 0.54
N PHE A 77 -11.55 7.49 0.70
CA PHE A 77 -10.26 7.02 0.21
C PHE A 77 -10.09 7.26 -1.29
N TYR A 78 -11.08 6.91 -2.08
CA TYR A 78 -11.02 7.12 -3.53
C TYR A 78 -11.08 8.60 -3.90
N GLU A 79 -12.02 9.36 -3.35
CA GLU A 79 -12.23 10.75 -3.73
C GLU A 79 -11.11 11.68 -3.27
N LEU A 80 -10.59 11.47 -2.05
CA LEU A 80 -9.62 12.38 -1.45
C LEU A 80 -8.16 12.01 -1.76
N HIS A 81 -7.87 10.76 -2.13
CA HIS A 81 -6.49 10.28 -2.31
C HIS A 81 -6.26 9.66 -3.68
N VAL A 82 -7.06 8.67 -4.06
CA VAL A 82 -6.78 7.86 -5.25
C VAL A 82 -7.09 8.60 -6.55
N GLN A 83 -8.20 9.34 -6.62
CA GLN A 83 -8.59 10.06 -7.85
C GLN A 83 -7.60 11.16 -8.27
N GLN A 84 -6.77 11.63 -7.34
CA GLN A 84 -5.82 12.73 -7.57
C GLN A 84 -4.51 12.27 -8.22
N VAL A 85 -4.31 10.98 -8.40
CA VAL A 85 -3.07 10.39 -8.93
C VAL A 85 -3.35 9.44 -10.10
N GLU A 86 -2.31 9.15 -10.88
CA GLU A 86 -2.39 8.17 -11.97
C GLU A 86 -1.72 6.83 -11.58
N LYS A 87 -0.94 6.82 -10.50
CA LYS A 87 -0.15 5.68 -10.07
C LYS A 87 -0.42 5.32 -8.62
N ILE A 88 -0.62 4.02 -8.37
CA ILE A 88 -0.75 3.45 -7.02
C ILE A 88 0.36 2.44 -6.82
N ILE A 89 1.04 2.52 -5.69
CA ILE A 89 2.18 1.67 -5.33
C ILE A 89 1.83 0.90 -4.06
N GLY A 90 2.08 -0.40 -4.07
CA GLY A 90 1.93 -1.26 -2.91
C GLY A 90 2.84 -2.48 -2.97
N HIS A 91 2.84 -3.30 -1.93
CA HIS A 91 3.61 -4.54 -1.86
C HIS A 91 2.69 -5.75 -1.96
N ASN A 92 2.88 -6.62 -2.95
CA ASN A 92 1.93 -7.66 -3.35
C ASN A 92 0.54 -7.11 -3.72
N PHE A 93 0.49 -5.83 -4.00
CA PHE A 93 -0.70 -5.02 -4.10
C PHE A 93 -1.59 -5.42 -5.29
N LYS A 94 -0.99 -5.69 -6.43
CA LYS A 94 -1.72 -6.01 -7.66
C LYS A 94 -2.61 -7.25 -7.51
N SER A 95 -2.10 -8.27 -6.84
CA SER A 95 -2.79 -9.55 -6.67
C SER A 95 -3.71 -9.59 -5.45
N PHE A 96 -3.44 -8.82 -4.42
CA PHE A 96 -4.19 -8.81 -3.17
C PHE A 96 -5.01 -7.52 -3.01
N ASP A 97 -4.43 -6.44 -2.54
CA ASP A 97 -5.14 -5.20 -2.16
C ASP A 97 -5.97 -4.62 -3.31
N TRP A 98 -5.36 -4.49 -4.49
CA TRP A 98 -6.05 -3.96 -5.66
C TRP A 98 -7.25 -4.81 -6.07
N SER A 99 -7.16 -6.12 -5.88
CA SER A 99 -8.27 -7.02 -6.16
C SER A 99 -9.45 -6.83 -5.18
N PHE A 100 -9.17 -6.55 -3.91
CA PHE A 100 -10.18 -6.15 -2.93
C PHE A 100 -10.80 -4.82 -3.28
N LEU A 101 -9.98 -3.80 -3.49
CA LEU A 101 -10.42 -2.45 -3.80
C LEU A 101 -11.33 -2.41 -5.03
N ARG A 102 -10.96 -3.09 -6.11
CA ARG A 102 -11.81 -3.18 -7.32
C ARG A 102 -13.16 -3.82 -7.03
N LYS A 103 -13.18 -4.97 -6.34
CA LYS A 103 -14.43 -5.64 -6.01
C LYS A 103 -15.33 -4.79 -5.12
N LYS A 104 -14.75 -4.08 -4.14
CA LYS A 104 -15.51 -3.17 -3.27
C LYS A 104 -16.00 -1.93 -4.02
N ALA A 105 -15.20 -1.38 -4.92
CA ALA A 105 -15.62 -0.28 -5.79
C ALA A 105 -16.84 -0.67 -6.64
N ASP A 106 -16.80 -1.84 -7.28
CA ASP A 106 -17.94 -2.38 -8.03
C ASP A 106 -19.18 -2.54 -7.14
N ARG A 107 -19.02 -3.11 -5.95
CA ARG A 107 -20.10 -3.31 -4.98
C ARG A 107 -20.75 -2.00 -4.53
N TYR A 108 -19.95 -0.97 -4.29
CA TYR A 108 -20.42 0.31 -3.78
C TYR A 108 -20.69 1.35 -4.87
N LYS A 109 -20.52 0.97 -6.15
CA LYS A 109 -20.69 1.84 -7.33
C LYS A 109 -19.77 3.05 -7.30
N ILE A 110 -18.53 2.84 -6.86
CA ILE A 110 -17.46 3.83 -6.87
C ILE A 110 -16.76 3.75 -8.23
N PHE A 111 -16.65 4.87 -8.91
CA PHE A 111 -15.95 4.94 -10.19
C PHE A 111 -14.43 4.82 -10.00
N LEU A 112 -13.82 3.90 -10.71
CA LEU A 112 -12.37 3.76 -10.80
C LEU A 112 -11.93 4.12 -12.22
N LYS A 113 -10.97 5.04 -12.34
CA LYS A 113 -10.26 5.24 -13.60
C LYS A 113 -9.18 4.16 -13.77
N ASP A 114 -8.52 4.15 -14.92
CA ASP A 114 -7.35 3.31 -15.12
C ASP A 114 -6.15 3.87 -14.33
N TYR A 115 -5.54 3.03 -13.50
CA TYR A 115 -4.36 3.37 -12.70
C TYR A 115 -3.17 2.51 -13.12
N GLU A 116 -2.01 3.11 -13.17
CA GLU A 116 -0.76 2.37 -13.17
C GLU A 116 -0.55 1.74 -11.79
N ILE A 117 -0.61 0.40 -11.71
CA ILE A 117 -0.37 -0.32 -10.46
C ILE A 117 1.08 -0.80 -10.44
N VAL A 118 1.86 -0.22 -9.52
CA VAL A 118 3.25 -0.60 -9.27
C VAL A 118 3.31 -1.53 -8.07
N ASP A 119 3.74 -2.77 -8.31
CA ASP A 119 3.86 -3.80 -7.26
C ASP A 119 5.34 -4.00 -6.90
N THR A 120 5.73 -3.57 -5.69
CA THR A 120 7.12 -3.64 -5.23
C THR A 120 7.61 -5.06 -4.99
N LEU A 121 6.72 -6.05 -4.75
CA LEU A 121 7.10 -7.47 -4.73
C LEU A 121 7.62 -7.91 -6.10
N THR A 122 6.92 -7.53 -7.17
CA THR A 122 7.35 -7.83 -8.55
C THR A 122 8.69 -7.17 -8.87
N LEU A 123 8.86 -5.92 -8.44
CA LEU A 123 10.11 -5.17 -8.62
C LEU A 123 11.27 -5.80 -7.83
N ALA A 124 11.05 -6.21 -6.58
CA ALA A 124 12.06 -6.90 -5.77
C ALA A 124 12.52 -8.21 -6.42
N ARG A 125 11.57 -9.01 -6.91
CA ARG A 125 11.88 -10.26 -7.64
C ARG A 125 12.74 -10.00 -8.88
N ARG A 126 12.45 -8.93 -9.62
CA ARG A 126 13.27 -8.52 -10.77
C ARG A 126 14.67 -8.12 -10.35
N LEU A 127 14.81 -7.30 -9.29
CA LEU A 127 16.13 -6.88 -8.77
C LEU A 127 16.96 -8.08 -8.29
N SER A 128 16.36 -9.07 -7.64
CA SER A 128 17.04 -10.32 -7.28
C SER A 128 17.50 -11.09 -8.51
N LYS A 129 16.65 -11.23 -9.53
CA LYS A 129 17.01 -11.91 -10.79
C LYS A 129 18.17 -11.20 -11.52
N GLU A 130 18.25 -9.87 -11.39
CA GLU A 130 19.32 -9.05 -11.95
C GLU A 130 20.58 -9.04 -11.06
N GLY A 131 20.62 -9.77 -9.94
CA GLY A 131 21.73 -9.81 -9.00
C GLY A 131 21.97 -8.51 -8.22
N LYS A 132 20.98 -7.61 -8.20
CA LYS A 132 21.09 -6.30 -7.51
C LYS A 132 20.76 -6.35 -6.03
N ILE A 133 19.96 -7.33 -5.61
CA ILE A 133 19.67 -7.62 -4.21
C ILE A 133 19.75 -9.13 -3.98
N GLU A 134 20.21 -9.53 -2.81
CA GLU A 134 20.23 -10.93 -2.38
C GLU A 134 19.49 -11.05 -1.05
N VAL A 135 18.32 -11.67 -1.09
CA VAL A 135 17.43 -11.79 0.05
C VAL A 135 16.80 -13.20 0.09
N PRO A 136 16.53 -13.77 1.27
CA PRO A 136 15.96 -15.13 1.39
C PRO A 136 14.52 -15.21 0.87
N ASN A 137 13.80 -14.11 0.87
CA ASN A 137 12.48 -13.96 0.27
C ASN A 137 12.21 -12.47 0.00
N HIS A 138 11.10 -12.18 -0.71
CA HIS A 138 10.77 -10.81 -1.10
C HIS A 138 9.62 -10.21 -0.29
N LYS A 139 9.33 -10.71 0.92
CA LYS A 139 8.35 -10.11 1.82
C LYS A 139 8.81 -8.73 2.28
N GLN A 140 7.87 -7.84 2.53
CA GLN A 140 8.18 -6.46 2.94
C GLN A 140 9.08 -6.36 4.17
N PRO A 141 8.86 -7.14 5.26
CA PRO A 141 9.79 -7.15 6.41
C PRO A 141 11.22 -7.57 6.04
N THR A 142 11.39 -8.52 5.13
CA THR A 142 12.70 -8.97 4.68
C THR A 142 13.41 -7.88 3.88
N LEU A 143 12.68 -7.19 3.00
CA LEU A 143 13.23 -6.07 2.23
C LEU A 143 13.55 -4.87 3.13
N ALA A 144 12.70 -4.57 4.11
CA ALA A 144 12.96 -3.52 5.08
C ALA A 144 14.26 -3.80 5.86
N ASN A 145 14.43 -5.02 6.37
CA ASN A 145 15.67 -5.43 7.05
C ASN A 145 16.89 -5.32 6.13
N PHE A 146 16.80 -5.78 4.88
CA PHE A 146 17.88 -5.70 3.90
C PHE A 146 18.33 -4.25 3.64
N TYR A 147 17.37 -3.30 3.60
CA TYR A 147 17.65 -1.88 3.39
C TYR A 147 17.94 -1.10 4.67
N GLY A 148 17.98 -1.76 5.84
CA GLY A 148 18.21 -1.11 7.14
C GLY A 148 17.08 -0.20 7.58
N ILE A 149 15.83 -0.57 7.23
CA ILE A 149 14.61 0.17 7.60
C ILE A 149 14.00 -0.51 8.82
N ASP A 150 14.00 0.19 9.94
CA ASP A 150 13.31 -0.25 11.15
C ASP A 150 11.84 0.17 11.11
N TYR A 151 10.93 -0.80 11.27
CA TYR A 151 9.51 -0.56 11.37
C TYR A 151 8.78 -1.76 12.02
N ARG A 152 7.60 -1.52 12.52
CA ARG A 152 6.72 -2.54 13.06
C ARG A 152 5.72 -2.99 11.99
N ALA A 153 5.87 -4.21 11.50
CA ALA A 153 4.98 -4.81 10.49
C ALA A 153 3.55 -5.04 11.02
N HIS A 154 2.61 -5.17 10.07
CA HIS A 154 1.19 -5.48 10.31
C HIS A 154 0.38 -4.34 10.96
N SER A 155 0.70 -3.11 10.59
CA SER A 155 -0.16 -1.94 10.70
C SER A 155 -0.10 -1.26 9.35
N ALA A 156 -1.23 -1.09 8.67
CA ALA A 156 -1.25 -0.59 7.29
C ALA A 156 -0.49 0.74 7.15
N ILE A 157 -0.58 1.65 8.12
CA ILE A 157 0.14 2.92 8.04
C ILE A 157 1.67 2.77 8.21
N GLU A 158 2.13 1.88 9.08
CA GLU A 158 3.56 1.62 9.24
C GLU A 158 4.12 0.85 8.04
N ASP A 159 3.32 -0.08 7.49
CA ASP A 159 3.66 -0.79 6.26
C ASP A 159 3.79 0.18 5.07
N VAL A 160 2.90 1.14 4.90
CA VAL A 160 2.99 2.21 3.88
C VAL A 160 4.24 3.07 4.08
N LYS A 161 4.56 3.48 5.30
CA LYS A 161 5.77 4.29 5.59
C LYS A 161 7.06 3.53 5.27
N ALA A 162 7.12 2.24 5.63
CA ALA A 162 8.24 1.38 5.30
C ALA A 162 8.35 1.16 3.79
N LEU A 163 7.20 0.96 3.12
CA LEU A 163 7.13 0.76 1.68
C LEU A 163 7.68 1.94 0.89
N ILE A 164 7.39 3.18 1.31
CA ILE A 164 7.96 4.39 0.69
C ILE A 164 9.50 4.33 0.75
N LYS A 165 10.07 4.04 1.92
CA LYS A 165 11.52 3.95 2.10
C LYS A 165 12.15 2.81 1.28
N ILE A 166 11.47 1.65 1.22
CA ILE A 166 11.90 0.52 0.38
C ILE A 166 11.91 0.93 -1.10
N TYR A 167 10.85 1.57 -1.57
CA TYR A 167 10.72 2.04 -2.94
C TYR A 167 11.84 3.02 -3.33
N GLU A 168 12.15 3.98 -2.46
CA GLU A 168 13.26 4.92 -2.63
C GLU A 168 14.61 4.18 -2.73
N LYS A 169 14.87 3.22 -1.82
CA LYS A 169 16.11 2.42 -1.80
C LYS A 169 16.26 1.51 -3.02
N MET A 170 15.16 1.03 -3.59
CA MET A 170 15.18 0.30 -4.85
C MET A 170 15.59 1.17 -6.06
N GLY A 171 15.71 2.48 -5.88
CA GLY A 171 16.08 3.42 -6.94
C GLY A 171 15.02 3.52 -8.07
N LEU A 172 13.76 3.29 -7.73
CA LEU A 172 12.64 3.22 -8.68
C LEU A 172 11.96 4.58 -8.89
N ASN A 173 12.40 5.58 -8.17
CA ASN A 173 11.93 6.95 -8.31
C ASN A 173 12.33 7.49 -9.70
N THR A 174 11.38 7.63 -10.60
CA THR A 174 11.61 7.94 -12.03
C THR A 174 12.24 9.32 -12.24
N SER A 175 12.00 10.26 -11.35
CA SER A 175 12.53 11.63 -11.44
C SER A 175 14.04 11.72 -11.15
N VAL A 176 14.56 10.84 -10.29
CA VAL A 176 16.01 10.80 -9.99
C VAL A 176 16.80 10.21 -11.16
N LYS A 177 16.22 9.25 -11.90
CA LYS A 177 16.87 8.67 -13.11
C LYS A 177 17.00 9.71 -14.23
N ALA A 178 15.96 10.52 -14.46
CA ALA A 178 16.01 11.57 -15.50
C ALA A 178 17.08 12.63 -15.19
N LYS A 179 17.22 13.04 -13.92
CA LYS A 179 18.28 14.00 -13.50
C LYS A 179 19.69 13.43 -13.61
N ARG A 180 19.90 12.13 -13.29
CA ARG A 180 21.21 11.47 -13.45
C ARG A 180 21.60 11.29 -14.91
N ALA A 181 20.65 10.97 -15.78
CA ALA A 181 20.89 10.88 -17.23
C ALA A 181 21.22 12.24 -17.86
N HIS A 182 20.74 13.37 -17.30
CA HIS A 182 21.03 14.73 -17.79
C HIS A 182 22.34 15.31 -17.24
N LEU A 183 22.90 14.74 -16.16
CA LEU A 183 24.13 15.19 -15.51
C LEU A 183 25.38 14.38 -15.93
N GLY A 184 25.23 13.45 -16.87
CA GLY A 184 26.37 12.80 -17.56
C GLY A 184 27.32 12.01 -16.65
N PHE A 185 26.82 11.31 -15.60
CA PHE A 185 27.60 10.40 -14.77
C PHE A 185 27.11 8.97 -14.94
#